data_c1135b3b98d0626260a48c2cc0d57822
#
_entry.id   c1135b3b98d0626260a48c2cc0d57822
#
_cell.length_a   1.000
_cell.length_b   1.000
_cell.length_c   1.000
_cell.angle_alpha   90.00
_cell.angle_beta   90.00
_cell.angle_gamma   90.00
#
_symmetry.space_group_name_H-M   'P 1'
#
loop_
_entity.id
_entity.type
_entity.pdbx_description
1 polymer ?
#
loop_
_entity_poly.entity_id
_entity_poly.type
_entity_poly.pdbx_seq_one_letter_code
_entity_poly.pdbx_strand_id
1 'polypeptide(L)'
;SDLTKLKMRMDTIPVSIAIAQAANESGWGTSRFALEGNALFGQWTWSKKGISPKNKSKNQKHKILQFQILKASVKAYKNNLNTHNAYSEFREVRAQLRENDEQITGLLLTKYLKNYASIGEKYVKILEDIIEKNSLTDFDKANLLPTKLKDGVAL
;
A
#
# COMPACT_ATOMS: atom_id res chain seq x y z
N SER A 1 10.75 -16.38 -16.80
CA SER A 1 9.61 -17.30 -17.01
C SER A 1 8.32 -16.72 -16.45
N ASP A 2 7.17 -17.29 -16.79
CA ASP A 2 5.86 -16.84 -16.27
C ASP A 2 5.76 -17.06 -14.76
N LEU A 3 6.38 -18.13 -14.26
CA LEU A 3 6.46 -18.42 -12.83
C LEU A 3 7.23 -17.32 -12.07
N THR A 4 8.34 -16.82 -12.61
CA THR A 4 9.09 -15.70 -12.02
C THR A 4 8.24 -14.44 -11.93
N LYS A 5 7.54 -14.11 -13.02
CA LYS A 5 6.61 -12.96 -13.03
C LYS A 5 5.48 -13.13 -12.01
N LEU A 6 4.95 -14.33 -11.86
CA LEU A 6 3.92 -14.62 -10.86
C LEU A 6 4.44 -14.43 -9.43
N LYS A 7 5.62 -14.96 -9.11
CA LYS A 7 6.25 -14.76 -7.79
C LYS A 7 6.42 -13.27 -7.47
N MET A 8 6.93 -12.46 -8.41
CA MET A 8 7.08 -11.01 -8.24
C MET A 8 5.75 -10.31 -7.95
N ARG A 9 4.65 -10.77 -8.55
CA ARG A 9 3.30 -10.18 -8.39
C ARG A 9 2.54 -10.70 -7.17
N MET A 10 3.03 -11.72 -6.50
CA MET A 10 2.41 -12.28 -5.28
C MET A 10 3.14 -11.89 -4.00
N ASP A 11 4.30 -11.29 -4.11
CA ASP A 11 5.16 -10.97 -2.98
C ASP A 11 4.54 -9.94 -2.01
N THR A 12 5.09 -9.89 -0.81
CA THR A 12 4.64 -8.97 0.25
C THR A 12 5.09 -7.53 -0.03
N ILE A 13 4.35 -6.58 0.52
CA ILE A 13 4.78 -5.19 0.60
C ILE A 13 5.36 -4.99 2.01
N PRO A 14 6.52 -4.34 2.18
CA PRO A 14 7.03 -4.01 3.51
C PRO A 14 5.98 -3.27 4.33
N VAL A 15 5.85 -3.66 5.60
CA VAL A 15 4.81 -3.12 6.49
C VAL A 15 5.02 -1.63 6.72
N SER A 16 6.27 -1.20 6.85
CA SER A 16 6.63 0.22 7.01
C SER A 16 6.10 1.10 5.87
N ILE A 17 6.23 0.66 4.60
CA ILE A 17 5.65 1.37 3.45
C ILE A 17 4.13 1.42 3.56
N ALA A 18 3.50 0.29 3.84
CA ALA A 18 2.04 0.23 3.90
C ALA A 18 1.48 1.16 4.99
N ILE A 19 2.11 1.22 6.15
CA ILE A 19 1.73 2.13 7.24
C ILE A 19 1.98 3.59 6.82
N ALA A 20 3.16 3.92 6.28
CA ALA A 20 3.50 5.29 5.88
C ALA A 20 2.57 5.82 4.79
N GLN A 21 2.27 5.01 3.77
CA GLN A 21 1.32 5.40 2.72
C GLN A 21 -0.10 5.53 3.27
N ALA A 22 -0.56 4.60 4.11
CA ALA A 22 -1.87 4.71 4.74
C ALA A 22 -1.98 5.99 5.60
N ALA A 23 -0.95 6.30 6.39
CA ALA A 23 -0.90 7.52 7.21
C ALA A 23 -0.98 8.78 6.33
N ASN A 24 -0.14 8.88 5.31
CA ASN A 24 -0.10 10.03 4.40
C ASN A 24 -1.42 10.21 3.63
N GLU A 25 -1.93 9.15 2.98
CA GLU A 25 -3.11 9.21 2.12
C GLU A 25 -4.41 9.42 2.89
N SER A 26 -4.50 8.91 4.10
CA SER A 26 -5.71 8.99 4.93
C SER A 26 -5.71 10.14 5.94
N GLY A 27 -4.61 10.93 6.00
CA GLY A 27 -4.42 11.90 7.08
C GLY A 27 -4.43 11.21 8.44
N TRP A 28 -3.61 10.18 8.61
CA TRP A 28 -3.53 9.37 9.82
C TRP A 28 -4.88 8.74 10.22
N GLY A 29 -5.66 8.31 9.22
CA GLY A 29 -6.97 7.69 9.42
C GLY A 29 -8.10 8.66 9.74
N THR A 30 -7.85 9.97 9.78
CA THR A 30 -8.85 10.99 10.18
C THR A 30 -9.66 11.55 9.01
N SER A 31 -9.24 11.30 7.78
CA SER A 31 -9.95 11.82 6.61
C SER A 31 -11.35 11.22 6.48
N ARG A 32 -12.27 11.99 5.91
CA ARG A 32 -13.62 11.51 5.60
C ARG A 32 -13.64 10.23 4.77
N PHE A 33 -12.71 10.10 3.83
CA PHE A 33 -12.60 8.91 2.99
C PHE A 33 -12.18 7.67 3.78
N ALA A 34 -11.30 7.83 4.77
CA ALA A 34 -10.92 6.73 5.66
C ALA A 34 -12.09 6.35 6.57
N LEU A 35 -12.76 7.33 7.19
CA LEU A 35 -13.81 7.09 8.18
C LEU A 35 -15.11 6.56 7.55
N GLU A 36 -15.57 7.16 6.45
CA GLU A 36 -16.85 6.80 5.82
C GLU A 36 -16.69 5.70 4.75
N GLY A 37 -15.49 5.54 4.19
CA GLY A 37 -15.27 4.67 3.03
C GLY A 37 -14.22 3.60 3.20
N ASN A 38 -13.63 3.45 4.39
CA ASN A 38 -12.52 2.54 4.63
C ASN A 38 -11.37 2.69 3.61
N ALA A 39 -11.20 3.90 3.04
CA ALA A 39 -10.28 4.20 1.96
C ALA A 39 -8.96 4.74 2.51
N LEU A 40 -8.03 3.86 2.86
CA LEU A 40 -6.75 4.23 3.48
C LEU A 40 -5.70 4.71 2.49
N PHE A 41 -5.78 4.35 1.21
CA PHE A 41 -4.71 4.54 0.23
C PHE A 41 -5.09 5.45 -0.95
N GLY A 42 -6.14 6.25 -0.82
CA GLY A 42 -6.52 7.28 -1.79
C GLY A 42 -6.80 6.77 -3.22
N GLN A 43 -7.10 5.49 -3.40
CA GLN A 43 -7.28 4.88 -4.71
C GLN A 43 -8.47 5.48 -5.46
N TRP A 44 -8.27 5.80 -6.73
CA TRP A 44 -9.29 6.40 -7.58
C TRP A 44 -10.17 5.35 -8.26
N THR A 45 -11.41 5.75 -8.52
CA THR A 45 -12.35 4.99 -9.34
C THR A 45 -13.20 5.91 -10.21
N TRP A 46 -13.57 5.44 -11.39
CA TRP A 46 -14.51 6.10 -12.29
C TRP A 46 -15.90 5.44 -12.21
N SER A 47 -16.03 4.39 -11.41
CA SER A 47 -17.28 3.68 -11.20
C SER A 47 -18.25 4.47 -10.30
N LYS A 48 -19.51 4.01 -10.25
CA LYS A 48 -20.51 4.57 -9.31
C LYS A 48 -20.14 4.29 -7.85
N LYS A 49 -19.34 3.26 -7.58
CA LYS A 49 -18.87 2.84 -6.24
C LYS A 49 -17.70 3.71 -5.79
N GLY A 50 -17.96 4.87 -5.23
CA GLY A 50 -16.90 5.74 -4.70
C GLY A 50 -17.46 7.03 -4.11
N ILE A 51 -16.66 7.63 -3.22
CA ILE A 51 -16.99 8.88 -2.52
C ILE A 51 -16.41 10.04 -3.33
N SER A 52 -17.25 11.02 -3.63
CA SER A 52 -16.82 12.25 -4.30
C SER A 52 -16.11 13.19 -3.33
N PRO A 53 -14.99 13.83 -3.73
CA PRO A 53 -14.40 14.94 -2.97
C PRO A 53 -15.44 16.06 -2.74
N LYS A 54 -15.43 16.70 -1.56
CA LYS A 54 -16.35 17.82 -1.26
C LYS A 54 -16.15 19.00 -2.21
N ASN A 55 -14.89 19.31 -2.54
CA ASN A 55 -14.50 20.43 -3.39
C ASN A 55 -14.18 19.97 -4.82
N LYS A 56 -15.03 19.12 -5.36
CA LYS A 56 -14.84 18.58 -6.71
C LYS A 56 -14.97 19.69 -7.76
N SER A 57 -13.91 19.91 -8.56
CA SER A 57 -14.02 20.79 -9.71
C SER A 57 -14.95 20.18 -10.77
N LYS A 58 -15.61 21.02 -11.60
CA LYS A 58 -16.56 20.56 -12.63
C LYS A 58 -15.96 19.51 -13.60
N ASN A 59 -14.64 19.49 -13.75
CA ASN A 59 -13.93 18.60 -14.68
C ASN A 59 -13.40 17.30 -14.01
N GLN A 60 -13.46 17.18 -12.70
CA GLN A 60 -13.00 15.97 -12.00
C GLN A 60 -14.07 14.87 -12.05
N LYS A 61 -13.85 13.84 -12.89
CA LYS A 61 -14.76 12.70 -13.03
C LYS A 61 -14.45 11.55 -12.08
N HIS A 62 -13.25 11.51 -11.49
CA HIS A 62 -12.86 10.44 -10.57
C HIS A 62 -13.45 10.63 -9.17
N LYS A 63 -13.58 9.52 -8.46
CA LYS A 63 -13.99 9.41 -7.06
C LYS A 63 -12.93 8.63 -6.30
N ILE A 64 -12.94 8.70 -4.97
CA ILE A 64 -12.15 7.80 -4.13
C ILE A 64 -12.92 6.50 -3.95
N LEU A 65 -12.25 5.38 -4.21
CA LEU A 65 -12.82 4.04 -4.11
C LEU A 65 -13.24 3.76 -2.65
N GLN A 66 -14.47 3.30 -2.47
CA GLN A 66 -15.02 2.94 -1.16
C GLN A 66 -14.97 1.42 -0.97
N PHE A 67 -14.69 1.00 0.25
CA PHE A 67 -14.62 -0.41 0.65
C PHE A 67 -15.58 -0.71 1.79
N GLN A 68 -16.12 -1.93 1.83
CA GLN A 68 -16.99 -2.38 2.91
C GLN A 68 -16.23 -2.59 4.23
N ILE A 69 -14.97 -3.01 4.13
CA ILE A 69 -14.08 -3.28 5.28
C ILE A 69 -12.67 -2.80 4.98
N LEU A 70 -11.91 -2.42 6.01
CA LEU A 70 -10.52 -1.96 5.89
C LEU A 70 -9.61 -2.98 5.19
N LYS A 71 -9.79 -4.28 5.48
CA LYS A 71 -9.02 -5.36 4.84
C LYS A 71 -9.12 -5.33 3.31
N ALA A 72 -10.28 -4.94 2.76
CA ALA A 72 -10.47 -4.84 1.31
C ALA A 72 -9.65 -3.69 0.70
N SER A 73 -9.52 -2.56 1.40
CA SER A 73 -8.65 -1.45 1.00
C SER A 73 -7.18 -1.88 0.97
N VAL A 74 -6.71 -2.57 2.01
CA VAL A 74 -5.34 -3.10 2.07
C VAL A 74 -5.08 -4.10 0.94
N LYS A 75 -6.03 -5.01 0.68
CA LYS A 75 -5.92 -5.98 -0.42
C LYS A 75 -5.84 -5.30 -1.79
N ALA A 76 -6.66 -4.29 -2.02
CA ALA A 76 -6.65 -3.52 -3.27
C ALA A 76 -5.33 -2.75 -3.44
N TYR A 77 -4.81 -2.14 -2.37
CA TYR A 77 -3.51 -1.49 -2.35
C TYR A 77 -2.37 -2.47 -2.69
N LYS A 78 -2.29 -3.61 -2.00
CA LYS A 78 -1.30 -4.65 -2.29
C LYS A 78 -1.38 -5.10 -3.76
N ASN A 79 -2.59 -5.32 -4.27
CA ASN A 79 -2.79 -5.71 -5.67
C ASN A 79 -2.29 -4.63 -6.63
N ASN A 80 -2.56 -3.35 -6.35
CA ASN A 80 -2.10 -2.24 -7.17
C ASN A 80 -0.57 -2.21 -7.30
N LEU A 81 0.18 -2.22 -6.19
CA LEU A 81 1.65 -2.23 -6.24
C LEU A 81 2.20 -3.49 -6.91
N ASN A 82 1.51 -4.61 -6.78
CA ASN A 82 1.96 -5.88 -7.32
C ASN A 82 1.60 -6.11 -8.80
N THR A 83 0.69 -5.33 -9.37
CA THR A 83 0.22 -5.59 -10.75
C THR A 83 0.32 -4.41 -11.69
N HIS A 84 0.17 -3.17 -11.20
CA HIS A 84 0.17 -2.00 -12.05
C HIS A 84 1.56 -1.71 -12.64
N ASN A 85 1.61 -1.33 -13.92
CA ASN A 85 2.87 -1.14 -14.65
C ASN A 85 3.76 -0.04 -14.07
N ALA A 86 3.19 1.00 -13.48
CA ALA A 86 3.94 2.08 -12.84
C ALA A 86 4.88 1.61 -11.70
N TYR A 87 4.67 0.39 -11.18
CA TYR A 87 5.45 -0.19 -10.08
C TYR A 87 6.26 -1.42 -10.50
N SER A 88 6.58 -1.56 -11.80
CA SER A 88 7.45 -2.67 -12.29
C SER A 88 8.80 -2.65 -11.61
N GLU A 89 9.46 -1.49 -11.59
CA GLU A 89 10.78 -1.30 -10.99
C GLU A 89 10.78 -1.63 -9.48
N PHE A 90 9.74 -1.21 -8.75
CA PHE A 90 9.54 -1.59 -7.34
C PHE A 90 9.56 -3.11 -7.15
N ARG A 91 8.86 -3.85 -8.02
CA ARG A 91 8.80 -5.32 -7.95
C ARG A 91 10.11 -5.98 -8.35
N GLU A 92 10.78 -5.45 -9.36
CA GLU A 92 12.07 -5.96 -9.86
C GLU A 92 13.16 -5.84 -8.80
N VAL A 93 13.27 -4.66 -8.19
CA VAL A 93 14.27 -4.46 -7.12
C VAL A 93 13.95 -5.31 -5.88
N ARG A 94 12.67 -5.41 -5.49
CA ARG A 94 12.28 -6.29 -4.40
C ARG A 94 12.63 -7.76 -4.68
N ALA A 95 12.47 -8.22 -5.91
CA ALA A 95 12.85 -9.57 -6.32
C ALA A 95 14.36 -9.78 -6.28
N GLN A 96 15.16 -8.80 -6.74
CA GLN A 96 16.61 -8.85 -6.66
C GLN A 96 17.12 -8.94 -5.21
N LEU A 97 16.56 -8.13 -4.30
CA LEU A 97 16.90 -8.20 -2.88
C LEU A 97 16.63 -9.60 -2.31
N ARG A 98 15.52 -10.25 -2.72
CA ARG A 98 15.24 -11.63 -2.30
C ARG A 98 16.20 -12.67 -2.89
N GLU A 99 16.57 -12.52 -4.16
CA GLU A 99 17.51 -13.43 -4.81
C GLU A 99 18.90 -13.35 -4.18
N ASN A 100 19.27 -12.18 -3.68
CA ASN A 100 20.54 -11.94 -2.98
C ASN A 100 20.49 -12.25 -1.49
N ASP A 101 19.36 -12.72 -0.97
CA ASP A 101 19.13 -12.92 0.48
C ASP A 101 19.35 -11.63 1.31
N GLU A 102 19.07 -10.47 0.69
CA GLU A 102 19.19 -9.17 1.32
C GLU A 102 17.93 -8.80 2.09
N GLN A 103 18.11 -8.01 3.16
CA GLN A 103 16.97 -7.54 3.95
C GLN A 103 16.11 -6.55 3.14
N ILE A 104 14.83 -6.86 3.01
CA ILE A 104 13.86 -5.98 2.38
C ILE A 104 13.23 -5.09 3.44
N THR A 105 13.49 -3.78 3.35
CA THR A 105 12.87 -2.75 4.20
C THR A 105 12.07 -1.76 3.37
N GLY A 106 11.12 -1.08 3.99
CA GLY A 106 10.38 -0.03 3.32
C GLY A 106 11.27 1.09 2.82
N LEU A 107 12.24 1.54 3.61
CA LEU A 107 13.17 2.61 3.22
C LEU A 107 13.92 2.30 1.92
N LEU A 108 14.36 1.06 1.71
CA LEU A 108 15.03 0.65 0.46
C LEU A 108 14.12 0.75 -0.76
N LEU A 109 12.82 0.61 -0.57
CA LEU A 109 11.86 0.53 -1.67
C LEU A 109 11.04 1.81 -1.89
N THR A 110 11.04 2.79 -0.97
CA THR A 110 10.26 4.04 -1.11
C THR A 110 10.59 4.81 -2.37
N LYS A 111 11.85 4.87 -2.78
CA LYS A 111 12.30 5.60 -3.98
C LYS A 111 11.62 5.12 -5.28
N TYR A 112 11.12 3.90 -5.32
CA TYR A 112 10.41 3.33 -6.46
C TYR A 112 8.90 3.62 -6.44
N LEU A 113 8.44 4.43 -5.48
CA LEU A 113 7.04 4.86 -5.35
C LEU A 113 6.78 6.29 -5.84
N LYS A 114 7.74 6.93 -6.48
CA LYS A 114 7.61 8.29 -7.01
C LYS A 114 6.39 8.51 -7.92
N ASN A 115 5.94 7.46 -8.60
CA ASN A 115 4.76 7.49 -9.46
C ASN A 115 3.42 7.32 -8.72
N TYR A 116 3.44 7.17 -7.39
CA TYR A 116 2.22 7.02 -6.59
C TYR A 116 1.46 8.34 -6.45
N ALA A 117 2.17 9.45 -6.37
CA ALA A 117 1.60 10.79 -6.31
C ALA A 117 2.23 11.72 -7.34
N SER A 118 1.50 12.73 -7.76
CA SER A 118 1.95 13.72 -8.76
C SER A 118 3.17 14.55 -8.33
N ILE A 119 3.46 14.59 -7.02
CA ILE A 119 4.60 15.33 -6.45
C ILE A 119 5.92 14.55 -6.52
N GLY A 120 5.93 13.33 -7.07
CA GLY A 120 7.13 12.58 -7.39
C GLY A 120 8.11 12.37 -6.23
N GLU A 121 9.34 12.86 -6.39
CA GLU A 121 10.41 12.71 -5.38
C GLU A 121 10.05 13.36 -4.01
N LYS A 122 9.22 14.40 -4.00
CA LYS A 122 8.75 14.97 -2.74
C LYS A 122 7.87 13.97 -1.97
N TYR A 123 7.10 13.15 -2.67
CA TYR A 123 6.33 12.07 -2.07
C TYR A 123 7.23 11.04 -1.40
N VAL A 124 8.30 10.64 -2.08
CA VAL A 124 9.29 9.70 -1.53
C VAL A 124 9.84 10.21 -0.21
N LYS A 125 10.30 11.48 -0.16
CA LYS A 125 10.81 12.09 1.08
C LYS A 125 9.79 12.13 2.21
N ILE A 126 8.52 12.39 1.90
CA ILE A 126 7.45 12.35 2.91
C ILE A 126 7.31 10.94 3.50
N LEU A 127 7.37 9.90 2.68
CA LEU A 127 7.29 8.52 3.17
C LEU A 127 8.52 8.14 4.00
N GLU A 128 9.72 8.50 3.54
CA GLU A 128 10.97 8.27 4.29
C GLU A 128 10.89 8.94 5.66
N ASP A 129 10.50 10.20 5.72
CA ASP A 129 10.30 10.96 6.96
C ASP A 129 9.31 10.29 7.92
N ILE A 130 8.17 9.79 7.41
CA ILE A 130 7.18 9.09 8.22
C ILE A 130 7.76 7.78 8.77
N ILE A 131 8.44 7.01 7.93
CA ILE A 131 9.05 5.74 8.32
C ILE A 131 10.10 5.95 9.40
N GLU A 132 11.02 6.89 9.21
CA GLU A 132 12.12 7.14 10.14
C GLU A 132 11.63 7.71 11.47
N LYS A 133 10.81 8.78 11.44
CA LYS A 133 10.32 9.45 12.66
C LYS A 133 9.46 8.57 13.55
N ASN A 134 8.87 7.52 12.98
CA ASN A 134 8.00 6.59 13.71
C ASN A 134 8.62 5.18 13.87
N SER A 135 9.89 4.99 13.52
CA SER A 135 10.61 3.70 13.59
C SER A 135 9.85 2.55 12.92
N LEU A 136 9.17 2.83 11.79
CA LEU A 136 8.27 1.86 11.16
C LEU A 136 8.99 0.66 10.57
N THR A 137 10.29 0.74 10.31
CA THR A 137 11.12 -0.39 9.83
C THR A 137 11.11 -1.58 10.79
N ASP A 138 10.85 -1.35 12.09
CA ASP A 138 10.73 -2.43 13.07
C ASP A 138 9.61 -3.41 12.72
N PHE A 139 8.56 -2.92 12.05
CA PHE A 139 7.44 -3.74 11.59
C PHE A 139 7.75 -4.57 10.34
N ASP A 140 8.81 -4.28 9.59
CA ASP A 140 9.15 -5.04 8.37
C ASP A 140 9.57 -6.48 8.67
N LYS A 141 9.96 -6.77 9.93
CA LYS A 141 10.30 -8.11 10.44
C LYS A 141 9.17 -8.74 11.26
N ALA A 142 8.06 -8.02 11.46
CA ALA A 142 6.98 -8.51 12.30
C ALA A 142 6.27 -9.70 11.63
N ASN A 143 6.00 -10.74 12.43
CA ASN A 143 5.21 -11.88 12.03
C ASN A 143 3.97 -11.98 12.92
N LEU A 144 2.87 -12.43 12.33
CA LEU A 144 1.68 -12.74 13.12
C LEU A 144 1.96 -13.95 14.01
N LEU A 145 1.54 -13.86 15.26
CA LEU A 145 1.58 -15.03 16.15
C LEU A 145 0.69 -16.13 15.57
N PRO A 146 1.10 -17.40 15.68
CA PRO A 146 0.26 -18.52 15.29
C PRO A 146 -1.09 -18.40 15.99
N THR A 147 -2.17 -18.48 15.24
CA THR A 147 -3.50 -18.58 15.83
C THR A 147 -3.53 -19.88 16.62
N LYS A 148 -3.67 -19.83 17.95
CA LYS A 148 -3.99 -21.03 18.73
C LYS A 148 -5.31 -21.55 18.17
N LEU A 149 -5.27 -22.68 17.48
CA LEU A 149 -6.49 -23.42 17.14
C LEU A 149 -7.19 -23.69 18.47
N LYS A 150 -8.32 -23.06 18.71
CA LYS A 150 -9.22 -23.50 19.77
C LYS A 150 -9.63 -24.91 19.39
N ASP A 151 -9.42 -25.81 20.30
CA ASP A 151 -9.61 -27.24 20.13
C ASP A 151 -10.79 -27.58 19.20
N GLY A 152 -10.47 -28.18 18.05
CA GLY A 152 -11.39 -29.06 17.32
C GLY A 152 -12.32 -28.45 16.29
N VAL A 153 -12.20 -27.18 15.86
CA VAL A 153 -13.01 -26.65 14.74
C VAL A 153 -12.10 -26.05 13.67
N ALA A 154 -11.87 -26.83 12.62
CA ALA A 154 -11.38 -26.33 11.34
C ALA A 154 -12.49 -25.47 10.71
N LEU A 155 -12.20 -24.19 10.46
CA LEU A 155 -13.00 -23.31 9.59
C LEU A 155 -12.30 -23.20 8.24
#